data_0c831dc739f4b3d41c692cd905e65fd2
#
_entry.id   0c831dc739f4b3d41c692cd905e65fd2
#
_cell.length_a   1.000
_cell.length_b   1.000
_cell.length_c   1.000
_cell.angle_alpha   90.00
_cell.angle_beta   90.00
_cell.angle_gamma   90.00
#
_symmetry.space_group_name_H-M   'P 1'
#
loop_
_entity.id
_entity.type
_entity.pdbx_description
1 polymer ?
#
loop_
_entity_poly.entity_id
_entity_poly.type
_entity_poly.pdbx_seq_one_letter_code
_entity_poly.pdbx_strand_id
1 'polypeptide(L)'
;IDLYQLHNVKTDEDYYKVLSEDGAYNALLEMKGKGKIGHIGITSHSLDILNIAVETGKFETIMYPYNLVENQGEKLFNRAKELNIGVIAMKPMAGGALTDGKLALKYILQNNNVTTAIPGMATLEEIEENTKVGENLDILTEDEKNKIVEISKELGTEFCRRCGYCGPCPEGI
;
A
#
# COMPACT_ATOMS: atom_id res chain seq x y z
N ILE A 1 -5.80 -15.26 13.24
CA ILE A 1 -5.50 -14.05 12.44
C ILE A 1 -4.98 -14.53 11.10
N ASP A 2 -5.62 -14.10 10.00
CA ASP A 2 -5.24 -14.56 8.66
C ASP A 2 -3.92 -13.95 8.23
N LEU A 3 -3.77 -12.63 8.38
CA LEU A 3 -2.55 -11.89 8.04
C LEU A 3 -2.13 -10.98 9.19
N TYR A 4 -0.87 -11.06 9.60
CA TYR A 4 -0.25 -10.12 10.53
C TYR A 4 0.93 -9.41 9.84
N GLN A 5 0.99 -8.07 9.94
CA GLN A 5 2.02 -7.30 9.28
C GLN A 5 2.92 -6.56 10.27
N LEU A 6 4.24 -6.60 10.06
CA LEU A 6 5.17 -5.69 10.73
C LEU A 6 4.89 -4.26 10.24
N HIS A 7 4.44 -3.39 11.15
CA HIS A 7 3.93 -2.07 10.79
C HIS A 7 5.05 -1.04 10.62
N ASN A 8 5.08 -0.45 9.43
CA ASN A 8 5.82 0.77 9.11
C ASN A 8 7.32 0.71 9.46
N VAL A 9 8.00 -0.32 8.97
CA VAL A 9 9.45 -0.45 9.05
C VAL A 9 10.09 0.60 8.13
N LYS A 10 10.78 1.61 8.70
CA LYS A 10 11.19 2.82 7.96
C LYS A 10 12.64 2.83 7.54
N THR A 11 13.52 2.28 8.39
CA THR A 11 14.98 2.37 8.24
C THR A 11 15.61 0.99 8.20
N ASP A 12 16.85 0.90 7.73
CA ASP A 12 17.64 -0.33 7.80
C ASP A 12 17.79 -0.79 9.25
N GLU A 13 17.99 0.13 10.18
CA GLU A 13 18.10 -0.18 11.61
C GLU A 13 16.82 -0.84 12.13
N ASP A 14 15.64 -0.28 11.82
CA ASP A 14 14.34 -0.86 12.17
C ASP A 14 14.19 -2.26 11.54
N TYR A 15 14.59 -2.38 10.26
CA TYR A 15 14.48 -3.63 9.52
C TYR A 15 15.31 -4.75 10.15
N TYR A 16 16.58 -4.49 10.43
CA TYR A 16 17.44 -5.47 11.08
C TYR A 16 17.02 -5.74 12.52
N LYS A 17 16.52 -4.75 13.25
CA LYS A 17 15.99 -4.92 14.60
C LYS A 17 14.77 -5.84 14.65
N VAL A 18 13.80 -5.67 13.76
CA VAL A 18 12.60 -6.55 13.75
C VAL A 18 12.93 -7.97 13.31
N LEU A 19 14.02 -8.19 12.58
CA LEU A 19 14.52 -9.50 12.14
C LEU A 19 15.56 -10.11 13.06
N SER A 20 16.03 -9.41 14.11
CA SER A 20 16.99 -9.95 15.07
C SER A 20 16.46 -11.16 15.82
N GLU A 21 17.31 -11.86 16.55
CA GLU A 21 16.94 -13.07 17.32
C GLU A 21 15.77 -12.80 18.28
N ASP A 22 15.81 -11.65 18.98
CA ASP A 22 14.75 -11.18 19.89
C ASP A 22 13.72 -10.29 19.18
N GLY A 23 13.75 -10.20 17.85
CA GLY A 23 12.90 -9.31 17.06
C GLY A 23 11.47 -9.80 16.90
N ALA A 24 10.59 -8.87 16.54
CA ALA A 24 9.17 -9.14 16.38
C ALA A 24 8.86 -10.23 15.34
N TYR A 25 9.69 -10.36 14.30
CA TYR A 25 9.48 -11.38 13.26
C TYR A 25 9.54 -12.80 13.84
N ASN A 26 10.49 -13.10 14.74
CA ASN A 26 10.61 -14.42 15.36
C ASN A 26 9.41 -14.74 16.28
N ALA A 27 8.86 -13.74 16.97
CA ALA A 27 7.63 -13.92 17.73
C ALA A 27 6.43 -14.23 16.81
N LEU A 28 6.35 -13.59 15.62
CA LEU A 28 5.32 -13.89 14.63
C LEU A 28 5.49 -15.30 14.04
N LEU A 29 6.72 -15.77 13.78
CA LEU A 29 6.99 -17.13 13.34
C LEU A 29 6.53 -18.17 14.38
N GLU A 30 6.80 -17.93 15.66
CA GLU A 30 6.31 -18.78 16.75
C GLU A 30 4.78 -18.86 16.76
N MET A 31 4.10 -17.69 16.63
CA MET A 31 2.64 -17.64 16.60
C MET A 31 2.06 -18.30 15.33
N LYS A 32 2.75 -18.19 14.19
CA LYS A 32 2.39 -18.90 12.96
C LYS A 32 2.54 -20.41 13.14
N GLY A 33 3.65 -20.88 13.75
CA GLY A 33 3.85 -22.28 14.08
C GLY A 33 2.79 -22.86 15.03
N LYS A 34 2.23 -22.01 15.91
CA LYS A 34 1.11 -22.39 16.80
C LYS A 34 -0.27 -22.28 16.13
N GLY A 35 -0.34 -21.95 14.85
CA GLY A 35 -1.59 -21.78 14.10
C GLY A 35 -2.43 -20.57 14.51
N LYS A 36 -1.82 -19.56 15.20
CA LYS A 36 -2.50 -18.34 15.61
C LYS A 36 -2.48 -17.26 14.52
N ILE A 37 -1.50 -17.31 13.64
CA ILE A 37 -1.31 -16.42 12.49
C ILE A 37 -1.18 -17.29 11.23
N GLY A 38 -1.89 -16.94 10.16
CA GLY A 38 -1.80 -17.62 8.86
C GLY A 38 -0.61 -17.13 8.06
N HIS A 39 -0.50 -15.82 7.89
CA HIS A 39 0.49 -15.18 7.02
C HIS A 39 1.19 -14.02 7.71
N ILE A 40 2.43 -13.76 7.31
CA ILE A 40 3.24 -12.64 7.83
C ILE A 40 3.57 -11.69 6.67
N GLY A 41 3.29 -10.41 6.87
CA GLY A 41 3.62 -9.36 5.92
C GLY A 41 4.46 -8.23 6.54
N ILE A 42 4.81 -7.26 5.71
CA ILE A 42 5.53 -6.06 6.11
C ILE A 42 4.93 -4.81 5.45
N THR A 43 4.86 -3.72 6.19
CA THR A 43 4.44 -2.42 5.67
C THR A 43 5.57 -1.41 5.76
N SER A 44 5.74 -0.60 4.74
CA SER A 44 6.72 0.48 4.72
C SER A 44 6.29 1.59 3.78
N HIS A 45 6.81 2.80 4.03
CA HIS A 45 6.81 3.91 3.08
C HIS A 45 8.15 4.02 2.31
N SER A 46 9.13 3.19 2.65
CA SER A 46 10.42 3.13 1.96
C SER A 46 10.42 2.01 0.92
N LEU A 47 10.68 2.37 -0.35
CA LEU A 47 10.90 1.41 -1.42
C LEU A 47 12.15 0.56 -1.15
N ASP A 48 13.21 1.16 -0.59
CA ASP A 48 14.47 0.48 -0.34
C ASP A 48 14.26 -0.68 0.64
N ILE A 49 13.54 -0.44 1.73
CA ILE A 49 13.20 -1.48 2.71
C ILE A 49 12.38 -2.60 2.07
N LEU A 50 11.38 -2.28 1.28
CA LEU A 50 10.54 -3.29 0.66
C LEU A 50 11.26 -4.06 -0.45
N ASN A 51 12.15 -3.40 -1.22
CA ASN A 51 13.01 -4.08 -2.19
C ASN A 51 13.94 -5.11 -1.52
N ILE A 52 14.49 -4.81 -0.34
CA ILE A 52 15.25 -5.78 0.45
C ILE A 52 14.31 -6.88 0.96
N ALA A 53 13.17 -6.52 1.52
CA ALA A 53 12.23 -7.45 2.16
C ALA A 53 11.73 -8.54 1.21
N VAL A 54 11.36 -8.21 -0.04
CA VAL A 54 10.82 -9.18 -1.00
C VAL A 54 11.82 -10.27 -1.37
N GLU A 55 13.13 -9.97 -1.37
CA GLU A 55 14.18 -10.95 -1.72
C GLU A 55 14.50 -11.94 -0.60
N THR A 56 13.99 -11.73 0.61
CA THR A 56 14.35 -12.58 1.77
C THR A 56 13.54 -13.87 1.89
N GLY A 57 12.42 -13.98 1.18
CA GLY A 57 11.46 -15.07 1.34
C GLY A 57 10.76 -15.12 2.71
N LYS A 58 10.86 -14.05 3.51
CA LYS A 58 10.30 -13.98 4.87
C LYS A 58 8.85 -13.51 4.91
N PHE A 59 8.43 -12.75 3.91
CA PHE A 59 7.13 -12.06 3.89
C PHE A 59 6.26 -12.58 2.76
N GLU A 60 4.98 -12.80 3.06
CA GLU A 60 3.99 -13.28 2.10
C GLU A 60 3.17 -12.12 1.52
N THR A 61 3.24 -10.94 2.18
CA THR A 61 2.66 -9.70 1.66
C THR A 61 3.56 -8.51 1.93
N ILE A 62 3.50 -7.52 1.04
CA ILE A 62 4.01 -6.17 1.26
C ILE A 62 2.86 -5.17 1.20
N MET A 63 2.98 -4.06 1.93
CA MET A 63 2.06 -2.94 1.83
C MET A 63 2.83 -1.65 1.60
N TYR A 64 2.45 -0.92 0.53
CA TYR A 64 3.11 0.30 0.09
C TYR A 64 2.09 1.34 -0.40
N PRO A 65 2.35 2.66 -0.25
CA PRO A 65 1.50 3.69 -0.86
C PRO A 65 1.45 3.54 -2.38
N TYR A 66 0.25 3.47 -2.93
CA TYR A 66 0.06 3.40 -4.38
C TYR A 66 -1.26 4.05 -4.79
N ASN A 67 -1.16 5.01 -5.67
CA ASN A 67 -2.30 5.73 -6.24
C ASN A 67 -1.88 6.42 -7.53
N LEU A 68 -2.77 7.13 -8.18
CA LEU A 68 -2.54 7.74 -9.50
C LEU A 68 -1.47 8.86 -9.53
N VAL A 69 -1.04 9.38 -8.36
CA VAL A 69 0.05 10.36 -8.23
C VAL A 69 1.29 9.79 -7.52
N GLU A 70 1.21 8.58 -6.96
CA GLU A 70 2.30 7.85 -6.32
C GLU A 70 2.40 6.45 -6.92
N ASN A 71 3.07 6.31 -8.05
CA ASN A 71 3.19 5.07 -8.81
C ASN A 71 4.62 4.51 -8.88
N GLN A 72 5.56 5.09 -8.13
CA GLN A 72 6.96 4.67 -8.11
C GLN A 72 7.20 3.22 -7.63
N GLY A 73 6.20 2.57 -7.02
CA GLY A 73 6.26 1.18 -6.55
C GLY A 73 6.10 0.11 -7.63
N GLU A 74 5.81 0.44 -8.88
CA GLU A 74 5.45 -0.56 -9.91
C GLU A 74 6.54 -1.61 -10.15
N LYS A 75 7.81 -1.23 -10.13
CA LYS A 75 8.93 -2.18 -10.27
C LYS A 75 8.98 -3.18 -9.12
N LEU A 76 8.77 -2.69 -7.90
CA LEU A 76 8.67 -3.55 -6.70
C LEU A 76 7.49 -4.51 -6.82
N PHE A 77 6.34 -4.05 -7.32
CA PHE A 77 5.14 -4.88 -7.47
C PHE A 77 5.32 -5.99 -8.50
N ASN A 78 5.99 -5.68 -9.63
CA ASN A 78 6.39 -6.70 -10.61
C ASN A 78 7.23 -7.79 -9.93
N ARG A 79 8.24 -7.37 -9.15
CA ARG A 79 9.12 -8.32 -8.46
C ARG A 79 8.38 -9.11 -7.38
N ALA A 80 7.52 -8.49 -6.61
CA ALA A 80 6.68 -9.17 -5.62
C ALA A 80 5.81 -10.26 -6.27
N LYS A 81 5.20 -9.96 -7.42
CA LYS A 81 4.40 -10.94 -8.17
C LYS A 81 5.23 -12.14 -8.66
N GLU A 82 6.44 -11.91 -9.21
CA GLU A 82 7.35 -12.99 -9.60
C GLU A 82 7.67 -13.93 -8.43
N LEU A 83 7.77 -13.38 -7.21
CA LEU A 83 8.07 -14.10 -5.98
C LEU A 83 6.81 -14.63 -5.26
N ASN A 84 5.62 -14.50 -5.87
CA ASN A 84 4.33 -14.87 -5.29
C ASN A 84 4.04 -14.18 -3.95
N ILE A 85 4.42 -12.90 -3.83
CA ILE A 85 4.16 -12.05 -2.68
C ILE A 85 2.97 -11.15 -2.99
N GLY A 86 1.95 -11.13 -2.11
CA GLY A 86 0.78 -10.28 -2.25
C GLY A 86 1.11 -8.80 -2.04
N VAL A 87 0.55 -7.93 -2.88
CA VAL A 87 0.73 -6.47 -2.79
C VAL A 87 -0.55 -5.81 -2.30
N ILE A 88 -0.45 -5.07 -1.20
CA ILE A 88 -1.55 -4.28 -0.63
C ILE A 88 -1.26 -2.79 -0.90
N ALA A 89 -2.11 -2.15 -1.69
CA ALA A 89 -2.02 -0.72 -1.96
C ALA A 89 -2.65 0.08 -0.82
N MET A 90 -1.84 0.82 -0.08
CA MET A 90 -2.33 1.77 0.92
C MET A 90 -2.39 3.19 0.37
N LYS A 91 -3.14 4.07 1.04
CA LYS A 91 -3.35 5.48 0.66
C LYS A 91 -3.88 5.67 -0.77
N PRO A 92 -4.90 4.91 -1.19
CA PRO A 92 -5.46 5.02 -2.53
C PRO A 92 -5.96 6.42 -2.86
N MET A 93 -6.35 7.21 -1.85
CA MET A 93 -6.83 8.58 -1.99
C MET A 93 -5.74 9.63 -1.74
N ALA A 94 -4.46 9.26 -1.78
CA ALA A 94 -3.31 10.16 -1.56
C ALA A 94 -3.48 11.05 -0.30
N GLY A 95 -3.97 10.48 0.81
CA GLY A 95 -4.24 11.22 2.05
C GLY A 95 -5.43 12.17 1.97
N GLY A 96 -6.32 12.01 0.99
CA GLY A 96 -7.49 12.84 0.74
C GLY A 96 -7.24 13.94 -0.29
N ALA A 97 -6.09 13.94 -0.96
CA ALA A 97 -5.83 14.84 -2.08
C ALA A 97 -6.64 14.45 -3.34
N LEU A 98 -6.95 13.16 -3.47
CA LEU A 98 -7.81 12.64 -4.52
C LEU A 98 -9.26 12.56 -4.02
N THR A 99 -10.17 13.25 -4.70
CA THR A 99 -11.59 13.32 -4.33
C THR A 99 -12.48 12.37 -5.14
N ASP A 100 -11.99 11.88 -6.29
CA ASP A 100 -12.69 10.88 -7.10
C ASP A 100 -12.27 9.47 -6.70
N GLY A 101 -12.97 8.90 -5.71
CA GLY A 101 -12.68 7.57 -5.16
C GLY A 101 -12.83 6.45 -6.18
N LYS A 102 -13.85 6.54 -7.02
CA LYS A 102 -14.10 5.56 -8.08
C LYS A 102 -12.94 5.50 -9.07
N LEU A 103 -12.48 6.64 -9.56
CA LEU A 103 -11.36 6.72 -10.49
C LEU A 103 -10.05 6.24 -9.85
N ALA A 104 -9.80 6.67 -8.61
CA ALA A 104 -8.60 6.28 -7.87
C ALA A 104 -8.53 4.76 -7.65
N LEU A 105 -9.61 4.13 -7.20
CA LEU A 105 -9.66 2.68 -6.99
C LEU A 105 -9.60 1.90 -8.31
N LYS A 106 -10.31 2.37 -9.33
CA LYS A 106 -10.27 1.77 -10.67
C LYS A 106 -8.86 1.76 -11.25
N TYR A 107 -8.10 2.86 -11.08
CA TYR A 107 -6.69 2.93 -11.47
C TYR A 107 -5.84 1.87 -10.77
N ILE A 108 -5.96 1.76 -9.44
CA ILE A 108 -5.15 0.84 -8.63
C ILE A 108 -5.47 -0.61 -8.97
N LEU A 109 -6.76 -0.96 -9.03
CA LEU A 109 -7.21 -2.34 -9.20
C LEU A 109 -6.99 -2.89 -10.62
N GLN A 110 -6.75 -2.03 -11.61
CA GLN A 110 -6.32 -2.46 -12.95
C GLN A 110 -4.85 -2.86 -13.02
N ASN A 111 -4.06 -2.54 -12.02
CA ASN A 111 -2.69 -3.06 -11.93
C ASN A 111 -2.72 -4.52 -11.48
N ASN A 112 -2.50 -5.44 -12.41
CA ASN A 112 -2.52 -6.89 -12.15
C ASN A 112 -1.48 -7.37 -11.12
N ASN A 113 -0.58 -6.51 -10.67
CA ASN A 113 0.40 -6.82 -9.63
C ASN A 113 -0.08 -6.39 -8.24
N VAL A 114 -1.18 -5.64 -8.14
CA VAL A 114 -1.83 -5.28 -6.88
C VAL A 114 -2.87 -6.33 -6.52
N THR A 115 -2.76 -6.87 -5.32
CA THR A 115 -3.69 -7.90 -4.82
C THR A 115 -4.95 -7.27 -4.25
N THR A 116 -4.81 -6.17 -3.52
CA THR A 116 -5.94 -5.44 -2.91
C THR A 116 -5.55 -4.00 -2.61
N ALA A 117 -6.57 -3.14 -2.48
CA ALA A 117 -6.45 -1.77 -2.01
C ALA A 117 -7.20 -1.58 -0.69
N ILE A 118 -6.70 -0.70 0.17
CA ILE A 118 -7.31 -0.43 1.49
C ILE A 118 -7.70 1.06 1.61
N PRO A 119 -8.80 1.49 0.97
CA PRO A 119 -9.32 2.84 1.14
C PRO A 119 -9.82 3.06 2.57
N GLY A 120 -9.52 4.23 3.14
CA GLY A 120 -10.23 4.69 4.33
C GLY A 120 -11.66 5.08 3.95
N MET A 121 -12.65 4.64 4.73
CA MET A 121 -14.07 4.91 4.51
C MET A 121 -14.70 5.38 5.81
N ALA A 122 -15.38 6.51 5.79
CA ALA A 122 -16.02 7.13 6.96
C ALA A 122 -17.55 7.05 6.92
N THR A 123 -18.15 6.85 5.74
CA THR A 123 -19.60 6.80 5.54
C THR A 123 -20.04 5.52 4.85
N LEU A 124 -21.35 5.20 4.94
CA LEU A 124 -21.94 4.07 4.24
C LEU A 124 -21.90 4.26 2.72
N GLU A 125 -22.08 5.48 2.26
CA GLU A 125 -22.01 5.85 0.84
C GLU A 125 -20.63 5.53 0.25
N GLU A 126 -19.55 5.88 0.97
CA GLU A 126 -18.18 5.55 0.55
C GLU A 126 -17.93 4.03 0.49
N ILE A 127 -18.50 3.27 1.43
CA ILE A 127 -18.43 1.81 1.42
C ILE A 127 -19.13 1.26 0.19
N GLU A 128 -20.36 1.72 -0.08
CA GLU A 128 -21.16 1.26 -1.24
C GLU A 128 -20.49 1.60 -2.57
N GLU A 129 -19.94 2.83 -2.71
CA GLU A 129 -19.24 3.25 -3.92
C GLU A 129 -17.97 2.42 -4.16
N ASN A 130 -17.15 2.26 -3.13
CA ASN A 130 -15.89 1.52 -3.23
C ASN A 130 -16.14 0.03 -3.52
N THR A 131 -17.16 -0.57 -2.91
CA THR A 131 -17.55 -1.97 -3.15
C THR A 131 -18.00 -2.19 -4.60
N LYS A 132 -18.79 -1.27 -5.15
CA LYS A 132 -19.22 -1.34 -6.56
C LYS A 132 -18.05 -1.31 -7.54
N VAL A 133 -16.97 -0.59 -7.23
CA VAL A 133 -15.75 -0.61 -8.07
C VAL A 133 -15.09 -1.99 -8.06
N GLY A 134 -15.05 -2.65 -6.90
CA GLY A 134 -14.49 -4.01 -6.78
C GLY A 134 -15.36 -5.08 -7.47
N GLU A 135 -16.68 -4.93 -7.43
CA GLU A 135 -17.62 -5.85 -8.07
C GLU A 135 -17.65 -5.71 -9.60
N ASN A 136 -17.46 -4.49 -10.12
CA ASN A 136 -17.58 -4.17 -11.54
C ASN A 136 -16.34 -3.38 -12.01
N LEU A 137 -15.21 -4.07 -12.09
CA LEU A 137 -13.95 -3.45 -12.51
C LEU A 137 -13.88 -3.32 -14.04
N ASP A 138 -14.41 -2.22 -14.55
CA ASP A 138 -14.30 -1.87 -15.96
C ASP A 138 -12.91 -1.30 -16.31
N ILE A 139 -12.48 -1.50 -17.56
CA ILE A 139 -11.25 -0.90 -18.07
C ILE A 139 -11.38 0.64 -18.08
N LEU A 140 -10.29 1.35 -17.73
CA LEU A 140 -10.23 2.82 -17.83
C LEU A 140 -10.51 3.28 -19.24
N THR A 141 -11.49 4.15 -19.41
CA THR A 141 -11.80 4.81 -20.67
C THR A 141 -10.69 5.83 -21.02
N GLU A 142 -10.63 6.27 -22.27
CA GLU A 142 -9.67 7.31 -22.67
C GLU A 142 -9.92 8.65 -21.95
N ASP A 143 -11.18 9.00 -21.68
CA ASP A 143 -11.50 10.20 -20.89
C ASP A 143 -11.03 10.08 -19.44
N GLU A 144 -11.18 8.91 -18.82
CA GLU A 144 -10.66 8.65 -17.46
C GLU A 144 -9.12 8.71 -17.42
N LYS A 145 -8.44 8.18 -18.44
CA LYS A 145 -6.98 8.28 -18.57
C LYS A 145 -6.51 9.73 -18.72
N ASN A 146 -7.21 10.52 -19.54
CA ASN A 146 -6.92 11.95 -19.70
C ASN A 146 -7.11 12.69 -18.35
N LYS A 147 -8.21 12.42 -17.65
CA LYS A 147 -8.48 12.99 -16.32
C LYS A 147 -7.38 12.62 -15.31
N ILE A 148 -6.87 11.39 -15.30
CA ILE A 148 -5.73 10.98 -14.46
C ILE A 148 -4.49 11.82 -14.77
N VAL A 149 -4.18 12.06 -16.04
CA VAL A 149 -3.05 12.90 -16.45
C VAL A 149 -3.22 14.35 -15.98
N GLU A 150 -4.41 14.90 -16.06
CA GLU A 150 -4.71 16.25 -15.56
C GLU A 150 -4.53 16.34 -14.04
N ILE A 151 -5.14 15.45 -13.28
CA ILE A 151 -5.00 15.37 -11.81
C ILE A 151 -3.53 15.25 -11.42
N SER A 152 -2.77 14.38 -12.10
CA SER A 152 -1.35 14.18 -11.80
C SER A 152 -0.51 15.43 -12.08
N LYS A 153 -0.88 16.24 -13.08
CA LYS A 153 -0.22 17.51 -13.37
C LYS A 153 -0.56 18.59 -12.33
N GLU A 154 -1.82 18.64 -11.90
CA GLU A 154 -2.28 19.64 -10.92
C GLU A 154 -1.69 19.39 -9.53
N LEU A 155 -1.69 18.13 -9.07
CA LEU A 155 -1.15 17.77 -7.75
C LEU A 155 0.37 17.75 -7.73
N GLY A 156 1.00 17.44 -8.85
CA GLY A 156 2.44 17.25 -8.92
C GLY A 156 2.93 16.11 -8.01
N THR A 157 4.20 16.17 -7.63
CA THR A 157 4.84 15.17 -6.74
C THR A 157 4.97 15.66 -5.29
N GLU A 158 4.77 16.95 -5.05
CA GLU A 158 4.95 17.62 -3.76
C GLU A 158 3.60 18.01 -3.16
N PHE A 159 2.94 17.08 -2.48
CA PHE A 159 1.69 17.33 -1.77
C PHE A 159 1.67 16.66 -0.40
N CYS A 160 0.87 17.19 0.53
CA CYS A 160 0.73 16.62 1.86
C CYS A 160 -0.13 15.35 1.84
N ARG A 161 0.46 14.23 2.24
CA ARG A 161 -0.22 12.91 2.34
C ARG A 161 -0.97 12.72 3.66
N ARG A 162 -1.02 13.74 4.51
CA ARG A 162 -1.65 13.71 5.85
C ARG A 162 -1.28 12.48 6.69
N CYS A 163 -0.02 12.03 6.57
CA CYS A 163 0.45 10.83 7.26
C CYS A 163 0.89 11.07 8.71
N GLY A 164 1.07 12.32 9.13
CA GLY A 164 1.48 12.69 10.50
C GLY A 164 2.94 12.42 10.86
N TYR A 165 3.78 11.98 9.90
CA TYR A 165 5.17 11.58 10.20
C TYR A 165 6.17 12.73 10.29
N CYS A 166 5.81 13.93 9.85
CA CYS A 166 6.65 15.13 9.87
C CYS A 166 6.25 16.13 10.96
N GLY A 167 5.60 15.68 12.03
CA GLY A 167 5.13 16.58 13.09
C GLY A 167 6.26 17.19 13.93
N PRO A 168 6.18 18.48 14.33
CA PRO A 168 5.11 19.41 13.92
C PRO A 168 5.20 19.76 12.44
N CYS A 169 4.04 19.91 11.78
CA CYS A 169 3.99 20.19 10.35
C CYS A 169 4.60 21.55 10.02
N PRO A 170 5.62 21.66 9.14
CA PRO A 170 6.24 22.94 8.79
C PRO A 170 5.27 23.87 8.03
N GLU A 171 4.27 23.30 7.36
CA GLU A 171 3.26 24.05 6.59
C GLU A 171 1.97 24.32 7.39
N GLY A 172 1.91 23.90 8.66
CA GLY A 172 0.77 24.18 9.56
C GLY A 172 -0.53 23.41 9.23
N ILE A 173 -0.44 22.32 8.47
CA ILE A 173 -1.57 21.48 8.09
C ILE A 173 -1.91 20.49 9.20
#